data_863c570d2086ff9aa0d3c109699a1263
#
_entry.id   863c570d2086ff9aa0d3c109699a1263
#
_cell.length_a   1.000
_cell.length_b   1.000
_cell.length_c   1.000
_cell.angle_alpha   90.00
_cell.angle_beta   90.00
_cell.angle_gamma   90.00
#
_symmetry.space_group_name_H-M   'P 1'
#
loop_
_entity.id
_entity.type
_entity.pdbx_description
1 polymer ?
#
loop_
_entity_poly.entity_id
_entity_poly.type
_entity_poly.pdbx_seq_one_letter_code
_entity_poly.pdbx_strand_id
1 'polypeptide(L)'
;GIFYPFPTQYEAGKNRRNGGIIMENEFTFENPEYRKTYWHTCSHIMAQAVKRLWPEVQLAIGPAIDEGWYYDFDAPFTFTPEHLAKIEAEMKKICKERLPIVRSEKPREEALQYMEDRQEPYKVELINDLPEDAVISFYTQGDFTDLCAGPHLDHTGRVKHNGFKLLNSCGAYWRGDSNRKMLQRIYGIAFQSKEELETYLQRIEEAKKRDHRRLGKELGLFMLTDYGPGFPFFLPKGMVLRNTLIDYWREVHKRYGYVEVSTPMILNRQLWEQSGHWDHYKNNMYTTVIDGEDYAIKPM
;
A
#
# COMPACT_ATOMS: atom_id res chain seq x y z
N GLY A 1 -10.98 -8.84 -6.77
CA GLY A 1 -10.56 -9.07 -5.41
C GLY A 1 -9.18 -9.72 -5.40
N ILE A 2 -8.12 -8.92 -5.15
CA ILE A 2 -6.79 -9.48 -4.94
C ILE A 2 -6.75 -9.84 -3.47
N PHE A 3 -6.95 -11.12 -3.17
CA PHE A 3 -6.60 -11.70 -1.89
C PHE A 3 -5.06 -11.63 -1.81
N TYR A 4 -4.52 -10.81 -0.93
CA TYR A 4 -3.18 -11.02 -0.40
C TYR A 4 -3.32 -12.14 0.64
N PRO A 5 -2.78 -13.34 0.40
CA PRO A 5 -2.64 -14.31 1.48
C PRO A 5 -1.72 -13.68 2.52
N PHE A 6 -2.13 -13.72 3.78
CA PHE A 6 -1.18 -13.55 4.87
C PHE A 6 -0.01 -14.49 4.59
N PRO A 7 1.24 -14.05 4.64
CA PRO A 7 2.36 -14.94 4.53
C PRO A 7 2.34 -15.91 5.72
N THR A 8 1.74 -17.08 5.50
CA THR A 8 1.95 -18.24 6.34
C THR A 8 3.35 -18.72 6.09
N GLN A 9 4.15 -18.77 7.14
CA GLN A 9 5.52 -19.22 7.23
C GLN A 9 6.60 -18.16 7.06
N TYR A 10 6.80 -17.35 8.11
CA TYR A 10 8.16 -17.00 8.49
C TYR A 10 8.68 -18.12 9.38
N GLU A 11 9.57 -18.97 8.86
CA GLU A 11 10.41 -19.81 9.69
C GLU A 11 11.14 -18.88 10.67
N ALA A 12 10.89 -19.12 11.97
CA ALA A 12 11.64 -18.50 13.04
C ALA A 12 13.12 -18.91 12.90
N GLY A 13 13.88 -18.10 12.21
CA GLY A 13 15.32 -18.24 12.11
C GLY A 13 15.90 -18.27 13.51
N LYS A 14 16.41 -19.43 13.89
CA LYS A 14 17.11 -19.68 15.16
C LYS A 14 18.15 -18.58 15.38
N ASN A 15 17.88 -17.71 16.34
CA ASN A 15 18.82 -16.75 16.86
C ASN A 15 19.97 -17.50 17.54
N ARG A 16 20.96 -17.95 16.76
CA ARG A 16 22.24 -18.41 17.31
C ARG A 16 23.07 -17.17 17.64
N ARG A 17 23.14 -16.87 18.91
CA ARG A 17 24.17 -15.98 19.48
C ARG A 17 25.54 -16.63 19.20
N ASN A 18 26.18 -16.24 18.11
CA ASN A 18 27.60 -16.32 17.95
C ASN A 18 28.11 -14.89 17.91
N GLY A 19 29.07 -14.54 18.79
CA GLY A 19 29.70 -13.23 18.89
C GLY A 19 30.49 -12.88 17.62
N GLY A 20 29.76 -12.51 16.59
CA GLY A 20 30.27 -11.92 15.36
C GLY A 20 29.95 -10.42 15.39
N ILE A 21 30.92 -9.61 15.01
CA ILE A 21 30.78 -8.18 14.74
C ILE A 21 29.56 -7.99 13.87
N ILE A 22 28.50 -7.35 14.40
CA ILE A 22 27.30 -6.96 13.63
C ILE A 22 27.80 -5.96 12.60
N MET A 23 27.76 -6.34 11.32
CA MET A 23 28.21 -5.46 10.23
C MET A 23 27.27 -4.27 10.16
N GLU A 24 27.79 -3.05 10.06
CA GLU A 24 27.03 -1.80 9.97
C GLU A 24 25.97 -1.79 8.85
N ASN A 25 26.11 -2.68 7.85
CA ASN A 25 25.20 -2.84 6.72
C ASN A 25 23.83 -3.48 7.06
N GLU A 26 23.64 -4.06 8.23
CA GLU A 26 22.34 -4.66 8.61
C GLU A 26 21.27 -3.61 8.97
N PHE A 27 21.69 -2.40 9.34
CA PHE A 27 20.79 -1.31 9.78
C PHE A 27 20.64 -0.19 8.76
N THR A 28 20.73 -0.52 7.47
CA THR A 28 20.57 0.45 6.38
C THR A 28 19.32 0.18 5.57
N PHE A 29 18.80 1.20 4.89
CA PHE A 29 17.65 1.05 3.98
C PHE A 29 17.97 0.29 2.68
N GLU A 30 19.22 -0.04 2.43
CA GLU A 30 19.61 -0.99 1.39
C GLU A 30 19.14 -2.41 1.73
N ASN A 31 19.06 -2.75 3.03
CA ASN A 31 18.43 -3.98 3.50
C ASN A 31 16.90 -3.85 3.48
N PRO A 32 16.17 -4.58 2.58
CA PRO A 32 14.72 -4.49 2.47
C PRO A 32 13.97 -4.92 3.73
N GLU A 33 14.50 -5.90 4.49
CA GLU A 33 13.86 -6.38 5.71
C GLU A 33 13.96 -5.36 6.84
N TYR A 34 15.14 -4.73 6.99
CA TYR A 34 15.31 -3.64 7.94
C TYR A 34 14.41 -2.45 7.58
N ARG A 35 14.34 -2.07 6.30
CA ARG A 35 13.50 -1.00 5.82
C ARG A 35 12.00 -1.26 6.10
N LYS A 36 11.52 -2.48 5.85
CA LYS A 36 10.14 -2.88 6.17
C LYS A 36 9.88 -2.83 7.67
N THR A 37 10.80 -3.33 8.48
CA THR A 37 10.71 -3.29 9.96
C THR A 37 10.68 -1.84 10.47
N TYR A 38 11.47 -0.96 9.87
CA TYR A 38 11.49 0.46 10.19
C TYR A 38 10.14 1.12 9.88
N TRP A 39 9.59 0.91 8.70
CA TRP A 39 8.29 1.44 8.30
C TRP A 39 7.14 0.85 9.12
N HIS A 40 7.19 -0.42 9.44
CA HIS A 40 6.22 -1.07 10.32
C HIS A 40 6.27 -0.48 11.74
N THR A 41 7.45 -0.15 12.24
CA THR A 41 7.57 0.57 13.51
C THR A 41 7.02 2.00 13.42
N CYS A 42 7.21 2.68 12.29
CA CYS A 42 6.60 3.99 12.05
C CYS A 42 5.07 3.92 12.06
N SER A 43 4.45 2.84 11.55
CA SER A 43 2.99 2.66 11.59
C SER A 43 2.47 2.55 13.03
N HIS A 44 3.17 1.84 13.90
CA HIS A 44 2.83 1.75 15.34
C HIS A 44 3.04 3.06 16.09
N ILE A 45 4.11 3.81 15.77
CA ILE A 45 4.31 5.16 16.33
C ILE A 45 3.17 6.10 15.91
N MET A 46 2.69 5.97 14.65
CA MET A 46 1.54 6.74 14.18
C MET A 46 0.25 6.32 14.91
N ALA A 47 0.00 5.03 15.09
CA ALA A 47 -1.16 4.52 15.82
C ALA A 47 -1.16 5.00 17.29
N GLN A 48 -0.02 4.96 17.97
CA GLN A 48 0.14 5.53 19.31
C GLN A 48 -0.14 7.02 19.33
N ALA A 49 0.37 7.78 18.35
CA ALA A 49 0.12 9.21 18.26
C ALA A 49 -1.37 9.53 18.08
N VAL A 50 -2.06 8.75 17.23
CA VAL A 50 -3.52 8.90 17.03
C VAL A 50 -4.28 8.60 18.33
N LYS A 51 -3.96 7.51 19.01
CA LYS A 51 -4.62 7.14 20.29
C LYS A 51 -4.35 8.16 21.42
N ARG A 52 -3.16 8.78 21.46
CA ARG A 52 -2.88 9.87 22.41
C ARG A 52 -3.70 11.13 22.15
N LEU A 53 -3.94 11.45 20.86
CA LEU A 53 -4.69 12.63 20.46
C LEU A 53 -6.21 12.42 20.50
N TRP A 54 -6.65 11.21 20.13
CA TRP A 54 -8.06 10.83 20.05
C TRP A 54 -8.24 9.38 20.55
N PRO A 55 -8.41 9.19 21.87
CA PRO A 55 -8.53 7.84 22.45
C PRO A 55 -9.70 7.00 21.91
N GLU A 56 -10.75 7.67 21.42
CA GLU A 56 -11.96 7.05 20.86
C GLU A 56 -11.76 6.44 19.46
N VAL A 57 -10.69 6.81 18.73
CA VAL A 57 -10.40 6.27 17.40
C VAL A 57 -10.01 4.80 17.51
N GLN A 58 -10.68 3.93 16.77
CA GLN A 58 -10.41 2.50 16.75
C GLN A 58 -9.33 2.14 15.74
N LEU A 59 -8.52 1.16 16.08
CA LEU A 59 -7.37 0.72 15.30
C LEU A 59 -7.72 -0.50 14.45
N ALA A 60 -7.38 -0.48 13.15
CA ALA A 60 -7.54 -1.65 12.29
C ALA A 60 -6.18 -2.30 11.99
N ILE A 61 -5.56 -2.00 10.86
CA ILE A 61 -4.27 -2.58 10.45
C ILE A 61 -3.30 -1.53 9.93
N GLY A 62 -1.99 -1.79 10.15
CA GLY A 62 -0.92 -0.85 9.76
C GLY A 62 0.34 -1.51 9.22
N PRO A 63 0.30 -2.14 8.03
CA PRO A 63 1.48 -2.80 7.46
C PRO A 63 2.45 -1.81 6.83
N ALA A 64 3.71 -2.23 6.72
CA ALA A 64 4.63 -1.66 5.76
C ALA A 64 4.26 -2.13 4.35
N ILE A 65 4.45 -1.25 3.37
CA ILE A 65 4.22 -1.50 1.94
C ILE A 65 5.51 -1.30 1.15
N ASP A 66 5.46 -1.41 -0.18
CA ASP A 66 6.67 -1.30 -1.03
C ASP A 66 7.36 0.07 -0.89
N GLU A 67 6.58 1.15 -0.72
CA GLU A 67 7.10 2.49 -0.42
C GLU A 67 6.36 3.09 0.80
N GLY A 68 6.95 2.93 1.98
CA GLY A 68 6.41 3.48 3.22
C GLY A 68 5.47 2.53 3.98
N TRP A 69 4.47 3.08 4.60
CA TRP A 69 3.47 2.36 5.37
C TRP A 69 2.11 3.06 5.28
N TYR A 70 1.08 2.36 5.75
CA TYR A 70 -0.19 3.00 6.09
C TYR A 70 -0.71 2.46 7.43
N TYR A 71 -1.74 3.10 7.95
CA TYR A 71 -2.57 2.58 9.02
C TYR A 71 -4.03 2.95 8.79
N ASP A 72 -4.93 2.00 9.02
CA ASP A 72 -6.37 2.16 8.89
C ASP A 72 -6.99 2.46 10.25
N PHE A 73 -7.77 3.53 10.30
CA PHE A 73 -8.44 4.02 11.50
C PHE A 73 -9.94 4.12 11.29
N ASP A 74 -10.70 3.74 12.31
CA ASP A 74 -12.11 4.08 12.39
C ASP A 74 -12.26 5.29 13.31
N ALA A 75 -12.45 6.45 12.70
CA ALA A 75 -12.59 7.73 13.41
C ALA A 75 -14.00 8.32 13.20
N PRO A 76 -14.59 8.97 14.21
CA PRO A 76 -15.90 9.63 14.09
C PRO A 76 -15.85 10.94 13.29
N PHE A 77 -14.69 11.31 12.77
CA PHE A 77 -14.43 12.51 11.96
C PHE A 77 -13.51 12.17 10.78
N THR A 78 -13.37 13.09 9.81
CA THR A 78 -12.44 12.93 8.69
C THR A 78 -11.09 13.55 9.03
N PHE A 79 -9.99 12.82 8.80
CA PHE A 79 -8.64 13.35 8.97
C PHE A 79 -8.35 14.43 7.92
N THR A 80 -8.04 15.63 8.38
CA THR A 80 -7.65 16.79 7.60
C THR A 80 -6.13 16.97 7.59
N PRO A 81 -5.56 17.84 6.72
CA PRO A 81 -4.14 18.16 6.77
C PRO A 81 -3.66 18.69 8.14
N GLU A 82 -4.52 19.43 8.87
CA GLU A 82 -4.22 19.89 10.23
C GLU A 82 -4.12 18.73 11.22
N HIS A 83 -4.99 17.72 11.08
CA HIS A 83 -4.90 16.51 11.88
C HIS A 83 -3.61 15.74 11.59
N LEU A 84 -3.21 15.59 10.32
CA LEU A 84 -1.95 14.95 9.95
C LEU A 84 -0.74 15.69 10.56
N ALA A 85 -0.76 17.03 10.56
CA ALA A 85 0.30 17.83 11.19
C ALA A 85 0.37 17.61 12.71
N LYS A 86 -0.78 17.48 13.40
CA LYS A 86 -0.82 17.15 14.83
C LYS A 86 -0.28 15.76 15.12
N ILE A 87 -0.66 14.76 14.30
CA ILE A 87 -0.15 13.39 14.41
C ILE A 87 1.37 13.37 14.21
N GLU A 88 1.90 14.04 13.17
CA GLU A 88 3.36 14.15 12.99
C GLU A 88 4.07 14.77 14.17
N ALA A 89 3.50 15.81 14.76
CA ALA A 89 4.08 16.47 15.94
C ALA A 89 4.13 15.51 17.14
N GLU A 90 3.08 14.72 17.36
CA GLU A 90 3.04 13.72 18.44
C GLU A 90 3.98 12.54 18.16
N MET A 91 4.04 12.03 16.92
CA MET A 91 5.01 11.02 16.51
C MET A 91 6.45 11.45 16.79
N LYS A 92 6.78 12.74 16.53
CA LYS A 92 8.12 13.29 16.83
C LYS A 92 8.44 13.25 18.33
N LYS A 93 7.44 13.46 19.21
CA LYS A 93 7.63 13.34 20.66
C LYS A 93 7.89 11.89 21.05
N ILE A 94 7.06 10.94 20.55
CA ILE A 94 7.20 9.51 20.80
C ILE A 94 8.59 9.00 20.39
N CYS A 95 9.10 9.44 19.22
CA CYS A 95 10.46 9.09 18.80
C CYS A 95 11.53 9.61 19.79
N LYS A 96 11.35 10.82 20.32
CA LYS A 96 12.30 11.41 21.29
C LYS A 96 12.23 10.76 22.68
N GLU A 97 11.08 10.21 23.06
CA GLU A 97 10.90 9.45 24.31
C GLU A 97 11.71 8.16 24.34
N ARG A 98 12.10 7.61 23.17
CA ARG A 98 12.92 6.40 23.04
C ARG A 98 12.33 5.19 23.79
N LEU A 99 11.01 5.04 23.70
CA LEU A 99 10.29 3.96 24.36
C LEU A 99 10.75 2.59 23.87
N PRO A 100 11.08 1.64 24.77
CA PRO A 100 11.37 0.28 24.35
C PRO A 100 10.14 -0.36 23.72
N ILE A 101 10.34 -1.17 22.70
CA ILE A 101 9.29 -1.94 22.02
C ILE A 101 9.44 -3.40 22.42
N VAL A 102 8.48 -3.89 23.18
CA VAL A 102 8.53 -5.21 23.80
C VAL A 102 7.46 -6.10 23.21
N ARG A 103 7.88 -7.26 22.67
CA ARG A 103 6.97 -8.31 22.21
C ARG A 103 6.49 -9.15 23.39
N SER A 104 5.20 -9.45 23.41
CA SER A 104 4.60 -10.40 24.35
C SER A 104 3.62 -11.31 23.60
N GLU A 105 3.30 -12.45 24.17
CA GLU A 105 2.33 -13.40 23.65
C GLU A 105 1.24 -13.61 24.69
N LYS A 106 0.01 -13.83 24.20
CA LYS A 106 -1.15 -14.12 25.05
C LYS A 106 -1.93 -15.31 24.51
N PRO A 107 -2.50 -16.14 25.40
CA PRO A 107 -3.52 -17.12 25.00
C PRO A 107 -4.71 -16.42 24.33
N ARG A 108 -5.39 -17.11 23.41
CA ARG A 108 -6.49 -16.53 22.61
C ARG A 108 -7.57 -15.87 23.46
N GLU A 109 -8.03 -16.53 24.51
CA GLU A 109 -9.09 -16.01 25.38
C GLU A 109 -8.64 -14.71 26.05
N GLU A 110 -7.40 -14.66 26.58
CA GLU A 110 -6.83 -13.47 27.19
C GLU A 110 -6.63 -12.35 26.16
N ALA A 111 -6.20 -12.68 24.93
CA ALA A 111 -6.02 -11.75 23.86
C ALA A 111 -7.34 -11.11 23.41
N LEU A 112 -8.40 -11.88 23.29
CA LEU A 112 -9.75 -11.40 22.97
C LEU A 112 -10.25 -10.46 24.05
N GLN A 113 -10.25 -10.90 25.32
CA GLN A 113 -10.67 -10.07 26.44
C GLN A 113 -9.88 -8.76 26.51
N TYR A 114 -8.57 -8.83 26.31
CA TYR A 114 -7.70 -7.66 26.31
C TYR A 114 -8.04 -6.62 25.23
N MET A 115 -8.47 -7.08 24.03
CA MET A 115 -8.90 -6.18 22.94
C MET A 115 -10.33 -5.69 23.10
N GLU A 116 -11.24 -6.50 23.67
CA GLU A 116 -12.61 -6.11 24.01
C GLU A 116 -12.61 -5.01 25.08
N ASP A 117 -11.83 -5.16 26.14
CA ASP A 117 -11.70 -4.16 27.22
C ASP A 117 -11.18 -2.80 26.69
N ARG A 118 -10.42 -2.81 25.61
CA ARG A 118 -9.91 -1.63 24.93
C ARG A 118 -10.82 -1.09 23.83
N GLN A 119 -11.95 -1.74 23.58
CA GLN A 119 -12.92 -1.36 22.54
C GLN A 119 -12.30 -1.33 21.14
N GLU A 120 -11.45 -2.33 20.82
CA GLU A 120 -10.80 -2.48 19.52
C GLU A 120 -11.44 -3.62 18.71
N PRO A 121 -12.65 -3.42 18.14
CA PRO A 121 -13.43 -4.49 17.50
C PRO A 121 -12.73 -5.09 16.27
N TYR A 122 -11.96 -4.31 15.53
CA TYR A 122 -11.21 -4.80 14.38
C TYR A 122 -10.10 -5.77 14.80
N LYS A 123 -9.48 -5.55 15.95
CA LYS A 123 -8.47 -6.45 16.52
C LYS A 123 -9.10 -7.75 17.03
N VAL A 124 -10.29 -7.67 17.65
CA VAL A 124 -11.08 -8.84 18.04
C VAL A 124 -11.42 -9.69 16.81
N GLU A 125 -11.89 -9.06 15.72
CA GLU A 125 -12.18 -9.76 14.46
C GLU A 125 -10.92 -10.43 13.88
N LEU A 126 -9.78 -9.75 13.89
CA LEU A 126 -8.50 -10.30 13.42
C LEU A 126 -8.08 -11.52 14.23
N ILE A 127 -8.21 -11.50 15.56
CA ILE A 127 -7.89 -12.64 16.43
C ILE A 127 -8.79 -13.83 16.12
N ASN A 128 -10.10 -13.59 15.91
CA ASN A 128 -11.05 -14.65 15.62
C ASN A 128 -10.79 -15.36 14.29
N ASP A 129 -10.20 -14.65 13.33
CA ASP A 129 -9.87 -15.22 12.02
C ASP A 129 -8.54 -15.97 11.98
N LEU A 130 -7.72 -15.86 13.02
CA LEU A 130 -6.49 -16.63 13.11
C LEU A 130 -6.76 -18.12 13.31
N PRO A 131 -5.94 -19.03 12.74
CA PRO A 131 -6.00 -20.46 13.04
C PRO A 131 -5.96 -20.73 14.56
N GLU A 132 -6.56 -21.85 15.01
CA GLU A 132 -6.66 -22.18 16.45
C GLU A 132 -5.29 -22.29 17.13
N ASP A 133 -4.28 -22.78 16.41
CA ASP A 133 -2.91 -22.95 16.85
C ASP A 133 -2.01 -21.72 16.66
N ALA A 134 -2.56 -20.61 16.17
CA ALA A 134 -1.79 -19.41 15.92
C ALA A 134 -1.27 -18.77 17.22
N VAL A 135 -0.01 -18.36 17.21
CA VAL A 135 0.59 -17.55 18.27
C VAL A 135 0.11 -16.13 18.16
N ILE A 136 -0.59 -15.65 19.19
CA ILE A 136 -1.13 -14.28 19.23
C ILE A 136 -0.13 -13.41 19.96
N SER A 137 0.50 -12.50 19.22
CA SER A 137 1.53 -11.61 19.75
C SER A 137 1.09 -10.15 19.75
N PHE A 138 1.64 -9.44 20.71
CA PHE A 138 1.44 -8.02 20.93
C PHE A 138 2.77 -7.30 21.01
N TYR A 139 2.79 -6.05 20.60
CA TYR A 139 3.94 -5.18 20.79
C TYR A 139 3.53 -3.97 21.61
N THR A 140 4.26 -3.75 22.69
CA THR A 140 4.02 -2.66 23.66
C THR A 140 5.15 -1.64 23.56
N GLN A 141 4.80 -0.37 23.45
CA GLN A 141 5.70 0.78 23.49
C GLN A 141 5.14 1.86 24.43
N GLY A 142 5.69 1.92 25.65
CA GLY A 142 5.17 2.79 26.71
C GLY A 142 3.74 2.43 27.11
N ASP A 143 2.81 3.35 26.94
CA ASP A 143 1.38 3.22 27.23
C ASP A 143 0.55 2.59 26.11
N PHE A 144 1.17 2.34 24.95
CA PHE A 144 0.51 1.81 23.76
C PHE A 144 0.84 0.34 23.55
N THR A 145 -0.19 -0.46 23.27
CA THR A 145 -0.05 -1.90 22.90
C THR A 145 -0.93 -2.20 21.70
N ASP A 146 -0.37 -2.86 20.70
CA ASP A 146 -1.10 -3.29 19.52
C ASP A 146 -0.92 -4.79 19.22
N LEU A 147 -1.96 -5.40 18.66
CA LEU A 147 -1.94 -6.76 18.11
C LEU A 147 -1.09 -6.77 16.83
N CYS A 148 0.00 -7.51 16.83
CA CYS A 148 0.92 -7.50 15.72
C CYS A 148 1.83 -8.74 15.69
N ALA A 149 2.11 -9.27 14.50
CA ALA A 149 3.06 -10.36 14.29
C ALA A 149 4.53 -9.87 14.29
N GLY A 150 4.77 -8.58 14.08
CA GLY A 150 6.12 -8.01 13.97
C GLY A 150 6.78 -8.27 12.60
N PRO A 151 8.11 -8.11 12.49
CA PRO A 151 9.01 -7.58 13.51
C PRO A 151 8.93 -6.06 13.68
N HIS A 152 9.51 -5.55 14.77
CA HIS A 152 9.69 -4.14 15.06
C HIS A 152 11.14 -3.84 15.47
N LEU A 153 11.50 -2.55 15.45
CA LEU A 153 12.75 -2.08 16.03
C LEU A 153 12.72 -2.22 17.56
N ASP A 154 13.88 -2.15 18.20
CA ASP A 154 14.04 -2.32 19.66
C ASP A 154 13.45 -1.19 20.50
N HIS A 155 13.41 0.05 19.94
CA HIS A 155 12.81 1.20 20.59
C HIS A 155 12.41 2.29 19.58
N THR A 156 11.45 3.16 19.97
CA THR A 156 10.91 4.22 19.09
C THR A 156 11.96 5.24 18.63
N GLY A 157 13.03 5.44 19.39
CA GLY A 157 14.11 6.38 19.07
C GLY A 157 15.04 5.93 17.94
N ARG A 158 14.90 4.70 17.40
CA ARG A 158 15.56 4.30 16.16
C ARG A 158 14.96 5.03 14.95
N VAL A 159 13.69 5.40 15.03
CA VAL A 159 13.03 6.20 14.02
C VAL A 159 13.47 7.66 14.16
N LYS A 160 14.03 8.19 13.08
CA LYS A 160 14.49 9.59 13.06
C LYS A 160 13.30 10.55 13.09
N HIS A 161 13.18 11.34 14.15
CA HIS A 161 12.05 12.25 14.39
C HIS A 161 11.86 13.34 13.31
N ASN A 162 12.86 13.57 12.48
CA ASN A 162 12.83 14.50 11.33
C ASN A 162 12.92 13.80 9.98
N GLY A 163 12.92 12.46 9.96
CA GLY A 163 13.07 11.64 8.75
C GLY A 163 11.76 11.06 8.22
N PHE A 164 10.59 11.46 8.71
CA PHE A 164 9.31 10.95 8.22
C PHE A 164 8.31 12.07 7.87
N LYS A 165 7.33 11.70 7.05
CA LYS A 165 6.22 12.56 6.62
C LYS A 165 4.95 11.76 6.46
N LEU A 166 3.81 12.27 6.94
CA LEU A 166 2.50 11.77 6.58
C LEU A 166 2.07 12.42 5.26
N LEU A 167 1.64 11.61 4.31
CA LEU A 167 1.42 12.07 2.94
C LEU A 167 -0.01 12.53 2.71
N ASN A 168 -0.97 11.65 2.98
CA ASN A 168 -2.39 11.91 2.78
C ASN A 168 -3.26 10.96 3.60
N SER A 169 -4.55 11.30 3.69
CA SER A 169 -5.60 10.40 4.17
C SER A 169 -6.60 10.15 3.05
N CYS A 170 -7.10 8.91 2.95
CA CYS A 170 -8.17 8.53 2.03
C CYS A 170 -9.09 7.47 2.65
N GLY A 171 -10.27 7.29 2.06
CA GLY A 171 -11.16 6.18 2.43
C GLY A 171 -10.60 4.84 1.97
N ALA A 172 -10.77 3.82 2.81
CA ALA A 172 -10.44 2.44 2.48
C ALA A 172 -11.48 1.50 3.14
N TYR A 173 -12.15 0.69 2.34
CA TYR A 173 -13.09 -0.28 2.90
C TYR A 173 -12.36 -1.36 3.70
N TRP A 174 -12.91 -1.69 4.87
CA TRP A 174 -12.36 -2.75 5.72
C TRP A 174 -12.23 -4.04 4.91
N ARG A 175 -11.02 -4.59 4.85
CA ARG A 175 -10.66 -5.79 4.05
C ARG A 175 -10.94 -5.66 2.54
N GLY A 176 -11.04 -4.44 2.02
CA GLY A 176 -11.34 -4.21 0.61
C GLY A 176 -12.76 -4.53 0.17
N ASP A 177 -13.65 -4.85 1.10
CA ASP A 177 -15.05 -5.17 0.83
C ASP A 177 -15.91 -3.90 0.88
N SER A 178 -16.48 -3.50 -0.26
CA SER A 178 -17.33 -2.29 -0.39
C SER A 178 -18.64 -2.36 0.43
N ASN A 179 -19.04 -3.54 0.90
CA ASN A 179 -20.21 -3.71 1.78
C ASN A 179 -19.86 -3.48 3.26
N ARG A 180 -18.59 -3.38 3.60
CA ARG A 180 -18.11 -3.14 4.96
C ARG A 180 -17.85 -1.65 5.20
N LYS A 181 -17.60 -1.30 6.47
CA LYS A 181 -17.35 0.09 6.87
C LYS A 181 -16.15 0.67 6.12
N MET A 182 -16.30 1.89 5.63
CA MET A 182 -15.19 2.66 5.10
C MET A 182 -14.40 3.25 6.25
N LEU A 183 -13.13 2.83 6.36
CA LEU A 183 -12.15 3.35 7.30
C LEU A 183 -11.37 4.50 6.68
N GLN A 184 -10.57 5.18 7.48
CA GLN A 184 -9.67 6.21 7.01
C GLN A 184 -8.24 5.70 7.05
N ARG A 185 -7.62 5.65 5.89
CA ARG A 185 -6.23 5.20 5.70
C ARG A 185 -5.31 6.39 5.65
N ILE A 186 -4.32 6.44 6.54
CA ILE A 186 -3.26 7.45 6.51
C ILE A 186 -1.98 6.80 5.98
N TYR A 187 -1.39 7.40 4.94
CA TYR A 187 -0.11 6.98 4.38
C TYR A 187 1.04 7.79 4.95
N GLY A 188 2.16 7.11 5.18
CA GLY A 188 3.39 7.74 5.61
C GLY A 188 4.61 7.19 4.90
N ILE A 189 5.67 7.98 4.88
CA ILE A 189 6.99 7.62 4.37
C ILE A 189 8.06 8.02 5.38
N ALA A 190 9.12 7.23 5.51
CA ALA A 190 10.25 7.58 6.36
C ALA A 190 11.58 7.14 5.75
N PHE A 191 12.62 7.87 6.11
CA PHE A 191 14.01 7.65 5.73
C PHE A 191 14.91 7.75 6.96
N GLN A 192 16.17 7.37 6.82
CA GLN A 192 17.15 7.42 7.89
C GLN A 192 17.73 8.83 8.13
N SER A 193 17.50 9.75 7.19
CA SER A 193 17.91 11.15 7.31
C SER A 193 16.82 12.12 6.82
N LYS A 194 16.95 13.38 7.24
CA LYS A 194 16.08 14.46 6.76
C LYS A 194 16.33 14.76 5.29
N GLU A 195 17.58 14.70 4.87
CA GLU A 195 18.03 14.98 3.50
C GLU A 195 17.43 13.99 2.50
N GLU A 196 17.39 12.70 2.86
CA GLU A 196 16.74 11.67 2.03
C GLU A 196 15.24 11.93 1.91
N LEU A 197 14.57 12.28 3.02
CA LEU A 197 13.16 12.64 3.02
C LEU A 197 12.88 13.85 2.12
N GLU A 198 13.67 14.92 2.25
CA GLU A 198 13.52 16.14 1.44
C GLU A 198 13.73 15.84 -0.06
N THR A 199 14.73 15.03 -0.40
CA THR A 199 14.97 14.58 -1.78
C THR A 199 13.78 13.80 -2.34
N TYR A 200 13.21 12.90 -1.55
CA TYR A 200 12.02 12.14 -1.93
C TYR A 200 10.81 13.06 -2.15
N LEU A 201 10.55 14.00 -1.24
CA LEU A 201 9.43 14.95 -1.36
C LEU A 201 9.59 15.86 -2.58
N GLN A 202 10.81 16.34 -2.87
CA GLN A 202 11.08 17.09 -4.10
C GLN A 202 10.79 16.26 -5.35
N ARG A 203 11.18 14.97 -5.37
CA ARG A 203 10.88 14.07 -6.48
C ARG A 203 9.37 13.91 -6.69
N ILE A 204 8.59 13.79 -5.61
CA ILE A 204 7.12 13.72 -5.66
C ILE A 204 6.53 15.01 -6.25
N GLU A 205 7.00 16.19 -5.81
CA GLU A 205 6.53 17.47 -6.34
C GLU A 205 6.87 17.64 -7.84
N GLU A 206 8.07 17.24 -8.25
CA GLU A 206 8.45 17.24 -9.67
C GLU A 206 7.60 16.24 -10.48
N ALA A 207 7.29 15.06 -9.91
CA ALA A 207 6.40 14.09 -10.56
C ALA A 207 4.99 14.66 -10.76
N LYS A 208 4.44 15.37 -9.77
CA LYS A 208 3.13 16.07 -9.90
C LYS A 208 3.13 17.11 -11.02
N LYS A 209 4.23 17.87 -11.18
CA LYS A 209 4.36 18.84 -12.29
C LYS A 209 4.36 18.17 -13.65
N ARG A 210 4.82 16.90 -13.73
CA ARG A 210 4.89 16.09 -14.95
C ARG A 210 3.71 15.17 -15.15
N ASP A 211 2.63 15.30 -14.35
CA ASP A 211 1.43 14.46 -14.50
C ASP A 211 0.87 14.61 -15.92
N HIS A 212 0.86 13.51 -16.65
CA HIS A 212 0.43 13.45 -18.04
C HIS A 212 -1.05 13.91 -18.22
N ARG A 213 -1.90 13.70 -17.21
CA ARG A 213 -3.32 14.10 -17.26
C ARG A 213 -3.44 15.62 -17.26
N ARG A 214 -2.63 16.30 -16.44
CA ARG A 214 -2.55 17.75 -16.39
C ARG A 214 -1.92 18.31 -17.66
N LEU A 215 -0.72 17.84 -17.99
CA LEU A 215 0.03 18.30 -19.16
C LEU A 215 -0.74 18.01 -20.46
N GLY A 216 -1.36 16.85 -20.59
CA GLY A 216 -2.16 16.50 -21.75
C GLY A 216 -3.35 17.45 -21.97
N LYS A 217 -4.01 17.88 -20.90
CA LYS A 217 -5.10 18.86 -20.93
C LYS A 217 -4.57 20.26 -21.27
N GLU A 218 -3.53 20.72 -20.57
CA GLU A 218 -2.92 22.03 -20.76
C GLU A 218 -2.37 22.22 -22.20
N LEU A 219 -1.74 21.20 -22.74
CA LEU A 219 -1.16 21.21 -24.09
C LEU A 219 -2.16 20.89 -25.20
N GLY A 220 -3.39 20.50 -24.85
CA GLY A 220 -4.41 20.10 -25.82
C GLY A 220 -4.05 18.82 -26.59
N LEU A 221 -3.52 17.81 -25.89
CA LEU A 221 -3.12 16.54 -26.50
C LEU A 221 -4.28 15.56 -26.58
N PHE A 222 -5.14 15.52 -25.58
CA PHE A 222 -6.33 14.67 -25.52
C PHE A 222 -7.40 15.26 -24.62
N MET A 223 -8.61 14.73 -24.74
CA MET A 223 -9.72 15.03 -23.83
C MET A 223 -10.37 13.73 -23.36
N LEU A 224 -11.04 13.80 -22.20
CA LEU A 224 -11.91 12.75 -21.68
C LEU A 224 -13.36 13.22 -21.80
N THR A 225 -14.29 12.33 -22.12
CA THR A 225 -15.71 12.62 -22.30
C THR A 225 -16.55 11.56 -21.61
N ASP A 226 -17.82 11.88 -21.33
CA ASP A 226 -18.77 10.93 -20.76
C ASP A 226 -19.18 9.82 -21.75
N TYR A 227 -18.91 10.00 -23.04
CA TYR A 227 -19.14 8.97 -24.08
C TYR A 227 -18.16 7.78 -24.00
N GLY A 228 -17.03 7.96 -23.33
CA GLY A 228 -16.04 6.91 -23.13
C GLY A 228 -15.26 7.13 -21.83
N PRO A 229 -15.88 6.85 -20.67
CA PRO A 229 -15.20 7.04 -19.39
C PRO A 229 -13.89 6.25 -19.32
N GLY A 230 -12.78 6.92 -19.05
CA GLY A 230 -11.46 6.32 -18.99
C GLY A 230 -10.74 6.18 -20.34
N PHE A 231 -11.40 6.43 -21.47
CA PHE A 231 -10.78 6.38 -22.80
C PHE A 231 -10.40 7.78 -23.31
N PRO A 232 -9.13 8.05 -23.61
CA PRO A 232 -8.70 9.34 -24.12
C PRO A 232 -9.08 9.52 -25.60
N PHE A 233 -9.66 10.67 -25.91
CA PHE A 233 -9.87 11.12 -27.29
C PHE A 233 -8.69 12.00 -27.69
N PHE A 234 -7.81 11.50 -28.56
CA PHE A 234 -6.64 12.24 -29.00
C PHE A 234 -7.01 13.40 -29.92
N LEU A 235 -6.53 14.58 -29.57
CA LEU A 235 -6.64 15.80 -30.36
C LEU A 235 -5.50 15.89 -31.40
N PRO A 236 -5.53 16.81 -32.37
CA PRO A 236 -4.51 16.86 -33.43
C PRO A 236 -3.08 16.86 -32.94
N LYS A 237 -2.74 17.66 -31.93
CA LYS A 237 -1.39 17.68 -31.33
C LYS A 237 -1.02 16.33 -30.67
N GLY A 238 -2.00 15.72 -30.00
CA GLY A 238 -1.83 14.40 -29.38
C GLY A 238 -1.61 13.31 -30.42
N MET A 239 -2.28 13.41 -31.58
CA MET A 239 -2.06 12.48 -32.70
C MET A 239 -0.65 12.62 -33.29
N VAL A 240 -0.10 13.82 -33.39
CA VAL A 240 1.30 14.01 -33.81
C VAL A 240 2.24 13.27 -32.87
N LEU A 241 2.10 13.48 -31.57
CA LEU A 241 2.92 12.82 -30.56
C LEU A 241 2.78 11.29 -30.64
N ARG A 242 1.52 10.81 -30.68
CA ARG A 242 1.23 9.36 -30.76
C ARG A 242 1.83 8.73 -32.00
N ASN A 243 1.66 9.33 -33.15
CA ASN A 243 2.21 8.79 -34.42
C ASN A 243 3.73 8.79 -34.43
N THR A 244 4.38 9.85 -33.92
CA THR A 244 5.85 9.89 -33.78
C THR A 244 6.37 8.73 -32.94
N LEU A 245 5.72 8.39 -31.83
CA LEU A 245 6.08 7.25 -30.99
C LEU A 245 5.84 5.91 -31.71
N ILE A 246 4.72 5.78 -32.41
CA ILE A 246 4.40 4.57 -33.18
C ILE A 246 5.40 4.37 -34.32
N ASP A 247 5.76 5.42 -35.03
CA ASP A 247 6.72 5.33 -36.15
C ASP A 247 8.12 4.94 -35.65
N TYR A 248 8.55 5.52 -34.52
CA TYR A 248 9.80 5.09 -33.87
C TYR A 248 9.74 3.62 -33.43
N TRP A 249 8.63 3.18 -32.84
CA TRP A 249 8.41 1.79 -32.45
C TRP A 249 8.50 0.85 -33.65
N ARG A 250 7.84 1.20 -34.77
CA ARG A 250 7.90 0.44 -36.03
C ARG A 250 9.32 0.34 -36.58
N GLU A 251 10.06 1.45 -36.56
CA GLU A 251 11.45 1.48 -36.99
C GLU A 251 12.32 0.52 -36.19
N VAL A 252 12.21 0.57 -34.86
CA VAL A 252 12.96 -0.30 -33.96
C VAL A 252 12.60 -1.78 -34.22
N HIS A 253 11.32 -2.12 -34.27
CA HIS A 253 10.89 -3.51 -34.51
C HIS A 253 11.33 -4.06 -35.84
N LYS A 254 11.28 -3.22 -36.89
CA LYS A 254 11.78 -3.62 -38.23
C LYS A 254 13.28 -3.97 -38.20
N ARG A 255 14.10 -3.27 -37.43
CA ARG A 255 15.53 -3.59 -37.27
C ARG A 255 15.76 -4.96 -36.63
N TYR A 256 14.86 -5.41 -35.79
CA TYR A 256 14.92 -6.72 -35.13
C TYR A 256 14.16 -7.82 -35.88
N GLY A 257 13.70 -7.57 -37.10
CA GLY A 257 13.04 -8.56 -37.95
C GLY A 257 11.58 -8.84 -37.59
N TYR A 258 10.93 -8.04 -36.78
CA TYR A 258 9.49 -8.15 -36.49
C TYR A 258 8.67 -7.64 -37.69
N VAL A 259 7.54 -8.27 -37.93
CA VAL A 259 6.54 -7.85 -38.92
C VAL A 259 5.26 -7.40 -38.21
N GLU A 260 4.67 -6.33 -38.71
CA GLU A 260 3.41 -5.82 -38.16
C GLU A 260 2.23 -6.62 -38.71
N VAL A 261 1.31 -7.02 -37.81
CA VAL A 261 0.04 -7.67 -38.16
C VAL A 261 -1.10 -6.89 -37.57
N SER A 262 -2.27 -6.95 -38.20
CA SER A 262 -3.52 -6.36 -37.68
C SER A 262 -4.54 -7.48 -37.49
N THR A 263 -5.05 -7.59 -36.26
CA THR A 263 -6.08 -8.57 -35.89
C THR A 263 -7.38 -7.88 -35.50
N PRO A 264 -8.56 -8.52 -35.67
CA PRO A 264 -9.83 -7.96 -35.25
C PRO A 264 -9.83 -7.62 -33.74
N MET A 265 -10.64 -6.61 -33.39
CA MET A 265 -10.80 -6.21 -31.97
C MET A 265 -11.74 -7.15 -31.20
N ILE A 266 -12.72 -7.75 -31.90
CA ILE A 266 -13.70 -8.67 -31.33
C ILE A 266 -13.41 -10.05 -31.90
N LEU A 267 -13.22 -11.02 -31.01
CA LEU A 267 -12.84 -12.39 -31.35
C LEU A 267 -13.71 -13.38 -30.56
N ASN A 268 -13.93 -14.56 -31.15
CA ASN A 268 -14.70 -15.65 -30.58
C ASN A 268 -14.07 -16.15 -29.26
N ARG A 269 -14.91 -16.64 -28.36
CA ARG A 269 -14.56 -17.20 -27.04
C ARG A 269 -13.45 -18.25 -27.11
N GLN A 270 -13.43 -19.09 -28.16
CA GLN A 270 -12.46 -20.18 -28.29
C GLN A 270 -10.99 -19.72 -28.15
N LEU A 271 -10.65 -18.52 -28.67
CA LEU A 271 -9.31 -17.97 -28.54
C LEU A 271 -8.95 -17.67 -27.08
N TRP A 272 -9.93 -17.19 -26.32
CA TRP A 272 -9.75 -16.82 -24.92
C TRP A 272 -9.68 -18.03 -24.00
N GLU A 273 -10.36 -19.13 -24.36
CA GLU A 273 -10.20 -20.42 -23.68
C GLU A 273 -8.81 -21.01 -23.94
N GLN A 274 -8.36 -21.01 -25.19
CA GLN A 274 -7.03 -21.49 -25.53
C GLN A 274 -5.89 -20.72 -24.85
N SER A 275 -6.06 -19.43 -24.62
CA SER A 275 -5.09 -18.57 -23.94
C SER A 275 -5.25 -18.54 -22.41
N GLY A 276 -6.29 -19.18 -21.85
CA GLY A 276 -6.62 -19.17 -20.42
C GLY A 276 -7.25 -17.86 -19.91
N HIS A 277 -7.46 -16.87 -20.76
CA HIS A 277 -8.06 -15.60 -20.35
C HIS A 277 -9.52 -15.76 -19.92
N TRP A 278 -10.25 -16.67 -20.56
CA TRP A 278 -11.66 -16.89 -20.24
C TRP A 278 -11.87 -17.39 -18.82
N ASP A 279 -11.04 -18.31 -18.34
CA ASP A 279 -11.15 -18.90 -17.03
C ASP A 279 -10.71 -17.95 -15.91
N HIS A 280 -9.68 -17.15 -16.16
CA HIS A 280 -9.07 -16.31 -15.14
C HIS A 280 -9.56 -14.85 -15.13
N TYR A 281 -10.02 -14.33 -16.29
CA TYR A 281 -10.28 -12.90 -16.46
C TYR A 281 -11.65 -12.56 -17.04
N LYS A 282 -12.55 -13.53 -17.24
CA LYS A 282 -13.88 -13.32 -17.85
C LYS A 282 -14.63 -12.12 -17.23
N ASN A 283 -14.61 -11.99 -15.92
CA ASN A 283 -15.31 -10.92 -15.20
C ASN A 283 -14.73 -9.52 -15.44
N ASN A 284 -13.51 -9.45 -15.99
CA ASN A 284 -12.81 -8.21 -16.32
C ASN A 284 -12.73 -7.96 -17.85
N MET A 285 -13.40 -8.80 -18.66
CA MET A 285 -13.44 -8.67 -20.11
C MET A 285 -14.80 -8.13 -20.54
N TYR A 286 -14.80 -7.30 -21.58
CA TYR A 286 -16.02 -6.92 -22.27
C TYR A 286 -16.45 -8.06 -23.19
N THR A 287 -17.56 -8.70 -22.85
CA THR A 287 -18.11 -9.84 -23.62
C THR A 287 -19.44 -9.47 -24.28
N THR A 288 -19.74 -10.11 -25.38
CA THR A 288 -21.03 -9.99 -26.09
C THR A 288 -21.41 -11.32 -26.73
N VAL A 289 -22.67 -11.46 -27.10
CA VAL A 289 -23.18 -12.63 -27.84
C VAL A 289 -23.55 -12.19 -29.25
N ILE A 290 -23.03 -12.87 -30.26
CA ILE A 290 -23.32 -12.64 -31.68
C ILE A 290 -23.74 -13.99 -32.26
N ASP A 291 -24.93 -14.06 -32.85
CA ASP A 291 -25.51 -15.26 -33.46
C ASP A 291 -25.50 -16.51 -32.53
N GLY A 292 -25.69 -16.28 -31.23
CA GLY A 292 -25.72 -17.34 -30.22
C GLY A 292 -24.34 -17.79 -29.72
N GLU A 293 -23.26 -17.20 -30.19
CA GLU A 293 -21.90 -17.48 -29.74
C GLU A 293 -21.29 -16.34 -28.90
N ASP A 294 -20.49 -16.70 -27.92
CA ASP A 294 -19.77 -15.75 -27.08
C ASP A 294 -18.56 -15.15 -27.81
N TYR A 295 -18.47 -13.83 -27.74
CA TYR A 295 -17.34 -13.04 -28.23
C TYR A 295 -16.80 -12.14 -27.12
N ALA A 296 -15.55 -11.74 -27.21
CA ALA A 296 -14.96 -10.76 -26.32
C ALA A 296 -14.09 -9.74 -27.08
N ILE A 297 -14.06 -8.53 -26.55
CA ILE A 297 -13.11 -7.49 -26.98
C ILE A 297 -11.72 -7.89 -26.54
N LYS A 298 -10.77 -7.79 -27.42
CA LYS A 298 -9.36 -8.08 -27.16
C LYS A 298 -8.82 -7.20 -26.03
N PRO A 299 -8.36 -7.79 -24.91
CA PRO A 299 -7.93 -7.02 -23.73
C PRO A 299 -6.55 -6.37 -23.90
N MET A 300 -5.75 -6.86 -24.82
CA MET A 300 -4.38 -6.37 -25.13
C MET A 300 -4.13 -6.35 -26.64
#